data_5918ae789d11edb0ee51e4b4352c55dc
#
_entry.id   5918ae789d11edb0ee51e4b4352c55dc
#
_cell.length_a   1.000
_cell.length_b   1.000
_cell.length_c   1.000
_cell.angle_alpha   90.00
_cell.angle_beta   90.00
_cell.angle_gamma   90.00
#
_symmetry.space_group_name_H-M   'P 1'
#
loop_
_entity.id
_entity.type
_entity.pdbx_description
1 polymer ?
#
loop_
_entity_poly.entity_id
_entity_poly.type
_entity_poly.pdbx_seq_one_letter_code
_entity_poly.pdbx_strand_id
1 'polypeptide(L)'
;MVRSRARVLDAVASLLVEKGVRGVTVDAVMARSGVARATVYRHWPTRQALVLAGLRHLLPPPVPRTAADGTLSQRLTSVLGGLARQMEVEPWAHAIPALLDAARREPEIATVAARFVADRQAPVRAVLQEAVADGSLPRLDVETALAQLLGPLVYRRLLTSEPLDEELCAHIVEHFLRGQSSQVTRPLR
;
A
#
# COMPACT_ATOMS: atom_id res chain seq x y z
N MET A 1 -14.06 -10.93 -25.69
CA MET A 1 -14.64 -10.53 -24.37
C MET A 1 -13.58 -10.11 -23.37
N VAL A 2 -12.46 -10.83 -23.23
CA VAL A 2 -11.37 -10.50 -22.26
C VAL A 2 -10.76 -9.10 -22.51
N ARG A 3 -10.50 -8.74 -23.77
CA ARG A 3 -9.90 -7.44 -24.15
C ARG A 3 -10.75 -6.23 -23.77
N SER A 4 -12.08 -6.31 -23.88
CA SER A 4 -12.96 -5.18 -23.52
C SER A 4 -13.00 -4.94 -22.01
N ARG A 5 -12.95 -6.01 -21.21
CA ARG A 5 -12.90 -5.92 -19.74
C ARG A 5 -11.59 -5.26 -19.28
N ALA A 6 -10.46 -5.68 -19.82
CA ALA A 6 -9.17 -5.08 -19.51
C ALA A 6 -9.14 -3.58 -19.85
N ARG A 7 -9.56 -3.20 -21.07
CA ARG A 7 -9.63 -1.77 -21.49
C ARG A 7 -10.50 -0.91 -20.55
N VAL A 8 -11.61 -1.43 -20.07
CA VAL A 8 -12.45 -0.73 -19.09
C VAL A 8 -11.71 -0.56 -17.76
N LEU A 9 -11.07 -1.62 -17.24
CA LEU A 9 -10.34 -1.55 -15.97
C LEU A 9 -9.13 -0.62 -16.05
N ASP A 10 -8.40 -0.62 -17.17
CA ASP A 10 -7.28 0.30 -17.42
C ASP A 10 -7.78 1.76 -17.47
N ALA A 11 -8.91 2.02 -18.12
CA ALA A 11 -9.52 3.34 -18.15
C ALA A 11 -9.98 3.80 -16.76
N VAL A 12 -10.54 2.90 -15.95
CA VAL A 12 -10.93 3.21 -14.56
C VAL A 12 -9.70 3.48 -13.71
N ALA A 13 -8.65 2.66 -13.81
CA ALA A 13 -7.40 2.86 -13.08
C ALA A 13 -6.77 4.23 -13.39
N SER A 14 -6.69 4.59 -14.66
CA SER A 14 -6.20 5.92 -15.08
C SER A 14 -7.06 7.06 -14.51
N LEU A 15 -8.39 6.94 -14.55
CA LEU A 15 -9.30 7.95 -13.99
C LEU A 15 -9.17 8.05 -12.46
N LEU A 16 -8.95 6.94 -11.77
CA LEU A 16 -8.70 6.94 -10.32
C LEU A 16 -7.43 7.72 -9.96
N VAL A 17 -6.36 7.55 -10.73
CA VAL A 17 -5.10 8.27 -10.53
C VAL A 17 -5.26 9.76 -10.85
N GLU A 18 -5.88 10.10 -11.99
CA GLU A 18 -5.96 11.47 -12.49
C GLU A 18 -7.02 12.32 -11.77
N LYS A 19 -8.18 11.73 -11.44
CA LYS A 19 -9.38 12.46 -11.00
C LYS A 19 -10.00 11.91 -9.71
N GLY A 20 -9.36 10.91 -9.13
CA GLY A 20 -9.87 10.21 -7.95
C GLY A 20 -11.18 9.46 -8.20
N VAL A 21 -11.76 8.94 -7.13
CA VAL A 21 -13.00 8.14 -7.18
C VAL A 21 -14.18 8.91 -7.81
N ARG A 22 -14.28 10.21 -7.54
CA ARG A 22 -15.36 11.05 -8.11
C ARG A 22 -15.28 11.19 -9.62
N GLY A 23 -14.08 11.15 -10.20
CA GLY A 23 -13.84 11.24 -11.64
C GLY A 23 -14.23 9.98 -12.40
N VAL A 24 -14.45 8.84 -11.71
CA VAL A 24 -14.89 7.60 -12.35
C VAL A 24 -16.39 7.64 -12.59
N THR A 25 -16.80 8.13 -13.74
CA THR A 25 -18.17 8.05 -14.24
C THR A 25 -18.25 7.08 -15.42
N VAL A 26 -19.43 6.49 -15.68
CA VAL A 26 -19.60 5.58 -16.82
C VAL A 26 -19.25 6.27 -18.13
N ASP A 27 -19.64 7.55 -18.29
CA ASP A 27 -19.35 8.33 -19.51
C ASP A 27 -17.85 8.58 -19.68
N ALA A 28 -17.13 8.93 -18.60
CA ALA A 28 -15.68 9.11 -18.66
C ALA A 28 -14.96 7.79 -19.00
N VAL A 29 -15.43 6.68 -18.44
CA VAL A 29 -14.87 5.34 -18.72
C VAL A 29 -15.15 4.94 -20.17
N MET A 30 -16.35 5.19 -20.69
CA MET A 30 -16.68 4.93 -22.10
C MET A 30 -15.82 5.76 -23.05
N ALA A 31 -15.69 7.06 -22.77
CA ALA A 31 -14.87 7.96 -23.58
C ALA A 31 -13.41 7.51 -23.65
N ARG A 32 -12.86 7.02 -22.54
CA ARG A 32 -11.46 6.59 -22.46
C ARG A 32 -11.25 5.17 -22.99
N SER A 33 -12.14 4.24 -22.66
CA SER A 33 -11.99 2.83 -23.04
C SER A 33 -12.45 2.52 -24.46
N GLY A 34 -13.33 3.35 -25.03
CA GLY A 34 -14.01 3.08 -26.30
C GLY A 34 -14.98 1.89 -26.23
N VAL A 35 -15.41 1.50 -25.03
CA VAL A 35 -16.34 0.37 -24.82
C VAL A 35 -17.76 0.89 -24.62
N ALA A 36 -18.73 0.29 -25.34
CA ALA A 36 -20.12 0.71 -25.28
C ALA A 36 -20.74 0.55 -23.89
N ARG A 37 -21.66 1.47 -23.54
CA ARG A 37 -22.36 1.54 -22.23
C ARG A 37 -22.99 0.19 -21.83
N ALA A 38 -23.66 -0.49 -22.74
CA ALA A 38 -24.29 -1.78 -22.48
C ALA A 38 -23.27 -2.86 -22.07
N THR A 39 -22.07 -2.82 -22.63
CA THR A 39 -20.97 -3.74 -22.26
C THR A 39 -20.42 -3.43 -20.88
N VAL A 40 -20.29 -2.14 -20.52
CA VAL A 40 -19.87 -1.74 -19.18
C VAL A 40 -20.87 -2.21 -18.14
N TYR A 41 -22.16 -1.89 -18.30
CA TYR A 41 -23.21 -2.26 -17.34
C TYR A 41 -23.43 -3.77 -17.22
N ARG A 42 -23.18 -4.55 -18.28
CA ARG A 42 -23.24 -6.01 -18.22
C ARG A 42 -22.23 -6.60 -17.25
N HIS A 43 -21.04 -6.00 -17.11
CA HIS A 43 -19.98 -6.46 -16.23
C HIS A 43 -20.01 -5.80 -14.85
N TRP A 44 -20.43 -4.54 -14.81
CA TRP A 44 -20.51 -3.72 -13.59
C TRP A 44 -21.84 -2.99 -13.55
N PRO A 45 -22.87 -3.61 -12.93
CA PRO A 45 -24.22 -3.06 -12.92
C PRO A 45 -24.33 -1.68 -12.25
N THR A 46 -23.40 -1.35 -11.36
CA THR A 46 -23.36 -0.05 -10.66
C THR A 46 -22.03 0.65 -10.86
N ARG A 47 -22.02 1.99 -10.74
CA ARG A 47 -20.79 2.78 -10.70
C ARG A 47 -19.85 2.29 -9.59
N GLN A 48 -20.39 1.97 -8.44
CA GLN A 48 -19.64 1.48 -7.30
C GLN A 48 -18.93 0.16 -7.60
N ALA A 49 -19.61 -0.81 -8.20
CA ALA A 49 -19.00 -2.06 -8.65
C ALA A 49 -17.85 -1.81 -9.64
N LEU A 50 -18.01 -0.82 -10.53
CA LEU A 50 -16.98 -0.43 -11.49
C LEU A 50 -15.76 0.19 -10.79
N VAL A 51 -15.97 1.12 -9.84
CA VAL A 51 -14.91 1.73 -9.02
C VAL A 51 -14.14 0.68 -8.23
N LEU A 52 -14.85 -0.21 -7.53
CA LEU A 52 -14.21 -1.29 -6.74
C LEU A 52 -13.39 -2.24 -7.62
N ALA A 53 -13.88 -2.57 -8.80
CA ALA A 53 -13.13 -3.40 -9.76
C ALA A 53 -11.87 -2.69 -10.27
N GLY A 54 -11.97 -1.38 -10.56
CA GLY A 54 -10.81 -0.56 -10.95
C GLY A 54 -9.79 -0.40 -9.83
N LEU A 55 -10.23 -0.18 -8.60
CA LEU A 55 -9.32 -0.14 -7.44
C LEU A 55 -8.55 -1.46 -7.29
N ARG A 56 -9.25 -2.61 -7.36
CA ARG A 56 -8.59 -3.93 -7.30
C ARG A 56 -7.63 -4.18 -8.46
N HIS A 57 -7.89 -3.58 -9.61
CA HIS A 57 -7.02 -3.67 -10.79
C HIS A 57 -5.79 -2.76 -10.67
N LEU A 58 -5.99 -1.55 -10.12
CA LEU A 58 -4.93 -0.57 -9.89
C LEU A 58 -3.96 -0.99 -8.79
N LEU A 59 -4.49 -1.59 -7.71
CA LEU A 59 -3.70 -1.96 -6.54
C LEU A 59 -2.92 -3.26 -6.85
N PRO A 60 -1.57 -3.23 -6.77
CA PRO A 60 -0.76 -4.40 -7.08
C PRO A 60 -0.96 -5.50 -6.03
N PRO A 61 -0.60 -6.75 -6.36
CA PRO A 61 -0.62 -7.83 -5.39
C PRO A 61 0.30 -7.53 -4.20
N PRO A 62 0.13 -8.24 -3.08
CA PRO A 62 1.04 -8.12 -1.93
C PRO A 62 2.50 -8.32 -2.35
N VAL A 63 3.41 -7.60 -1.68
CA VAL A 63 4.85 -7.82 -1.89
C VAL A 63 5.19 -9.24 -1.44
N PRO A 64 5.85 -10.04 -2.29
CA PRO A 64 6.33 -11.34 -1.86
C PRO A 64 7.25 -11.20 -0.64
N ARG A 65 7.17 -12.15 0.29
CA ARG A 65 8.16 -12.24 1.38
C ARG A 65 9.52 -12.47 0.75
N THR A 66 10.42 -11.53 0.91
CA THR A 66 11.83 -11.73 0.56
C THR A 66 12.48 -12.65 1.59
N ALA A 67 13.52 -13.37 1.15
CA ALA A 67 14.18 -14.45 1.86
C ALA A 67 14.40 -14.21 3.36
N ALA A 68 14.25 -15.29 4.13
CA ALA A 68 14.46 -15.31 5.58
C ALA A 68 15.94 -15.16 6.00
N ASP A 69 16.86 -15.08 5.03
CA ASP A 69 18.30 -15.06 5.26
C ASP A 69 18.81 -13.67 5.58
N GLY A 70 19.73 -13.58 6.54
CA GLY A 70 20.37 -12.34 6.95
C GLY A 70 20.00 -11.87 8.34
N THR A 71 20.68 -10.81 8.80
CA THR A 71 20.39 -10.14 10.08
C THR A 71 19.01 -9.49 10.06
N LEU A 72 18.43 -9.25 11.24
CA LEU A 72 17.17 -8.55 11.38
C LEU A 72 17.17 -7.19 10.65
N SER A 73 18.28 -6.44 10.74
CA SER A 73 18.45 -5.17 10.03
C SER A 73 18.35 -5.37 8.52
N GLN A 74 19.06 -6.35 7.95
CA GLN A 74 19.03 -6.64 6.51
C GLN A 74 17.63 -7.05 6.05
N ARG A 75 16.95 -7.89 6.81
CA ARG A 75 15.58 -8.35 6.51
C ARG A 75 14.60 -7.18 6.49
N LEU A 76 14.61 -6.33 7.53
CA LEU A 76 13.75 -5.14 7.60
C LEU A 76 14.06 -4.16 6.46
N THR A 77 15.33 -3.86 6.21
CA THR A 77 15.74 -2.94 5.12
C THR A 77 15.29 -3.47 3.75
N SER A 78 15.44 -4.77 3.50
CA SER A 78 15.01 -5.40 2.25
C SER A 78 13.50 -5.27 2.03
N VAL A 79 12.68 -5.52 3.07
CA VAL A 79 11.22 -5.44 2.97
C VAL A 79 10.77 -3.98 2.78
N LEU A 80 11.35 -3.04 3.53
CA LEU A 80 11.07 -1.62 3.37
C LEU A 80 11.48 -1.11 1.98
N GLY A 81 12.67 -1.49 1.50
CA GLY A 81 13.15 -1.14 0.17
C GLY A 81 12.27 -1.68 -0.96
N GLY A 82 11.73 -2.89 -0.79
CA GLY A 82 10.73 -3.44 -1.71
C GLY A 82 9.46 -2.60 -1.79
N LEU A 83 8.94 -2.16 -0.64
CA LEU A 83 7.77 -1.29 -0.58
C LEU A 83 8.08 0.11 -1.12
N ALA A 84 9.22 0.68 -0.76
CA ALA A 84 9.68 1.99 -1.25
C ALA A 84 9.74 2.02 -2.79
N ARG A 85 10.38 1.03 -3.41
CA ARG A 85 10.44 0.90 -4.88
C ARG A 85 9.05 0.81 -5.50
N GLN A 86 8.12 0.05 -4.91
CA GLN A 86 6.75 0.00 -5.42
C GLN A 86 6.05 1.37 -5.33
N MET A 87 6.25 2.10 -4.25
CA MET A 87 5.66 3.45 -4.08
C MET A 87 6.26 4.47 -5.05
N GLU A 88 7.50 4.30 -5.50
CA GLU A 88 8.14 5.19 -6.49
C GLU A 88 7.63 4.93 -7.92
N VAL A 89 7.53 3.67 -8.32
CA VAL A 89 7.32 3.29 -9.72
C VAL A 89 5.84 3.15 -10.07
N GLU A 90 5.03 2.70 -9.12
CA GLU A 90 3.66 2.26 -9.41
C GLU A 90 2.64 3.42 -9.34
N PRO A 91 1.73 3.53 -10.32
CA PRO A 91 0.72 4.60 -10.38
C PRO A 91 -0.21 4.64 -9.16
N TRP A 92 -0.43 3.52 -8.49
CA TRP A 92 -1.34 3.43 -7.35
C TRP A 92 -0.93 4.35 -6.18
N ALA A 93 0.37 4.61 -6.02
CA ALA A 93 0.86 5.47 -4.95
C ALA A 93 0.30 6.90 -5.06
N HIS A 94 0.09 7.40 -6.27
CA HIS A 94 -0.56 8.69 -6.52
C HIS A 94 -2.06 8.69 -6.19
N ALA A 95 -2.70 7.52 -6.21
CA ALA A 95 -4.13 7.38 -5.93
C ALA A 95 -4.42 7.24 -4.41
N ILE A 96 -3.41 7.04 -3.56
CA ILE A 96 -3.61 6.84 -2.11
C ILE A 96 -4.44 7.97 -1.46
N PRO A 97 -4.15 9.27 -1.66
CA PRO A 97 -4.93 10.33 -1.03
C PRO A 97 -6.42 10.26 -1.41
N ALA A 98 -6.70 10.03 -2.71
CA ALA A 98 -8.07 9.92 -3.21
C ALA A 98 -8.77 8.64 -2.69
N LEU A 99 -8.03 7.54 -2.54
CA LEU A 99 -8.53 6.30 -1.94
C LEU A 99 -8.91 6.50 -0.48
N LEU A 100 -8.04 7.14 0.32
CA LEU A 100 -8.28 7.42 1.73
C LEU A 100 -9.45 8.38 1.93
N ASP A 101 -9.57 9.43 1.10
CA ASP A 101 -10.71 10.35 1.13
C ASP A 101 -12.02 9.62 0.82
N ALA A 102 -12.05 8.76 -0.19
CA ALA A 102 -13.23 7.98 -0.54
C ALA A 102 -13.57 6.93 0.53
N ALA A 103 -12.58 6.29 1.14
CA ALA A 103 -12.76 5.32 2.21
C ALA A 103 -13.46 5.91 3.45
N ARG A 104 -13.30 7.20 3.72
CA ARG A 104 -14.01 7.89 4.82
C ARG A 104 -15.52 8.02 4.59
N ARG A 105 -15.98 7.91 3.35
CA ARG A 105 -17.37 8.14 2.94
C ARG A 105 -18.09 6.88 2.47
N GLU A 106 -17.34 5.91 1.96
CA GLU A 106 -17.87 4.71 1.30
C GLU A 106 -17.34 3.45 2.00
N PRO A 107 -18.16 2.72 2.80
CA PRO A 107 -17.70 1.56 3.60
C PRO A 107 -17.05 0.44 2.78
N GLU A 108 -17.52 0.22 1.54
CA GLU A 108 -16.94 -0.81 0.67
C GLU A 108 -15.56 -0.41 0.17
N ILE A 109 -15.32 0.89 -0.09
CA ILE A 109 -13.99 1.41 -0.41
C ILE A 109 -13.10 1.33 0.83
N ALA A 110 -13.63 1.64 2.02
CA ALA A 110 -12.91 1.47 3.28
C ALA A 110 -12.39 0.03 3.47
N THR A 111 -13.23 -0.97 3.15
CA THR A 111 -12.83 -2.37 3.21
C THR A 111 -11.68 -2.70 2.24
N VAL A 112 -11.74 -2.19 1.01
CA VAL A 112 -10.66 -2.38 0.02
C VAL A 112 -9.39 -1.67 0.47
N ALA A 113 -9.50 -0.44 0.97
CA ALA A 113 -8.37 0.33 1.47
C ALA A 113 -7.70 -0.35 2.69
N ALA A 114 -8.49 -0.82 3.66
CA ALA A 114 -7.99 -1.51 4.84
C ALA A 114 -7.24 -2.80 4.45
N ARG A 115 -7.80 -3.59 3.54
CA ARG A 115 -7.13 -4.78 3.03
C ARG A 115 -5.83 -4.44 2.32
N PHE A 116 -5.84 -3.43 1.46
CA PHE A 116 -4.63 -2.98 0.77
C PHE A 116 -3.52 -2.58 1.76
N VAL A 117 -3.86 -1.81 2.80
CA VAL A 117 -2.90 -1.43 3.85
C VAL A 117 -2.38 -2.67 4.58
N ALA A 118 -3.25 -3.58 4.98
CA ALA A 118 -2.86 -4.82 5.65
C ALA A 118 -1.91 -5.68 4.80
N ASP A 119 -2.20 -5.81 3.50
CA ASP A 119 -1.36 -6.54 2.55
C ASP A 119 0.05 -5.92 2.41
N ARG A 120 0.17 -4.58 2.52
CA ARG A 120 1.48 -3.88 2.49
C ARG A 120 2.24 -3.99 3.81
N GLN A 121 1.53 -4.05 4.92
CA GLN A 121 2.12 -4.23 6.25
C GLN A 121 2.56 -5.67 6.51
N ALA A 122 1.93 -6.66 5.87
CA ALA A 122 2.11 -8.07 6.17
C ALA A 122 3.58 -8.55 6.11
N PRO A 123 4.43 -8.19 5.13
CA PRO A 123 5.82 -8.60 5.11
C PRO A 123 6.63 -8.05 6.28
N VAL A 124 6.46 -6.78 6.62
CA VAL A 124 7.15 -6.13 7.77
C VAL A 124 6.66 -6.73 9.08
N ARG A 125 5.35 -6.91 9.21
CA ARG A 125 4.72 -7.57 10.37
C ARG A 125 5.29 -8.96 10.62
N ALA A 126 5.45 -9.76 9.57
CA ALA A 126 6.01 -11.09 9.68
C ALA A 126 7.45 -11.08 10.21
N VAL A 127 8.31 -10.19 9.69
CA VAL A 127 9.70 -10.06 10.17
C VAL A 127 9.74 -9.64 11.64
N LEU A 128 8.88 -8.69 12.07
CA LEU A 128 8.81 -8.26 13.46
C LEU A 128 8.34 -9.38 14.38
N GLN A 129 7.30 -10.12 13.99
CA GLN A 129 6.76 -11.24 14.79
C GLN A 129 7.77 -12.38 14.95
N GLU A 130 8.49 -12.72 13.86
CA GLU A 130 9.56 -13.71 13.90
C GLU A 130 10.69 -13.27 14.84
N ALA A 131 11.12 -11.99 14.75
CA ALA A 131 12.19 -11.46 15.61
C ALA A 131 11.81 -11.38 17.10
N VAL A 132 10.52 -11.16 17.41
CA VAL A 132 10.03 -11.27 18.79
C VAL A 132 9.98 -12.73 19.25
N ALA A 133 9.60 -13.66 18.37
CA ALA A 133 9.49 -15.07 18.70
C ALA A 133 10.86 -15.74 18.94
N ASP A 134 11.88 -15.33 18.17
CA ASP A 134 13.26 -15.86 18.33
C ASP A 134 14.13 -15.07 19.34
N GLY A 135 13.58 -14.00 19.94
CA GLY A 135 14.27 -13.19 20.95
C GLY A 135 15.21 -12.13 20.39
N SER A 136 15.29 -11.95 19.07
CA SER A 136 16.09 -10.88 18.42
C SER A 136 15.54 -9.49 18.68
N LEU A 137 14.25 -9.38 19.03
CA LEU A 137 13.59 -8.18 19.52
C LEU A 137 12.90 -8.43 20.87
N PRO A 138 12.87 -7.43 21.76
CA PRO A 138 12.02 -7.49 22.96
C PRO A 138 10.53 -7.54 22.56
N ARG A 139 9.68 -7.90 23.51
CA ARG A 139 8.23 -7.74 23.31
C ARG A 139 7.89 -6.28 23.04
N LEU A 140 7.19 -6.03 21.93
CA LEU A 140 6.80 -4.71 21.49
C LEU A 140 5.37 -4.71 20.95
N ASP A 141 4.76 -3.52 20.88
CA ASP A 141 3.52 -3.34 20.16
C ASP A 141 3.82 -3.29 18.64
N VAL A 142 3.39 -4.33 17.94
CA VAL A 142 3.64 -4.52 16.50
C VAL A 142 3.00 -3.39 15.68
N GLU A 143 1.85 -2.86 16.09
CA GLU A 143 1.18 -1.77 15.35
C GLU A 143 1.98 -0.47 15.47
N THR A 144 2.50 -0.16 16.64
CA THR A 144 3.40 0.99 16.84
C THR A 144 4.70 0.80 16.05
N ALA A 145 5.29 -0.39 16.05
CA ALA A 145 6.49 -0.69 15.28
C ALA A 145 6.27 -0.52 13.76
N LEU A 146 5.13 -0.99 13.24
CA LEU A 146 4.74 -0.77 11.86
C LEU A 146 4.61 0.72 11.53
N ALA A 147 3.98 1.51 12.41
CA ALA A 147 3.86 2.94 12.22
C ALA A 147 5.22 3.65 12.19
N GLN A 148 6.17 3.25 13.04
CA GLN A 148 7.53 3.79 13.06
C GLN A 148 8.32 3.44 11.79
N LEU A 149 8.19 2.22 11.28
CA LEU A 149 8.92 1.77 10.10
C LEU A 149 8.32 2.26 8.79
N LEU A 150 6.99 2.31 8.67
CA LEU A 150 6.32 2.65 7.43
C LEU A 150 5.94 4.14 7.35
N GLY A 151 5.77 4.81 8.49
CA GLY A 151 5.37 6.21 8.56
C GLY A 151 6.27 7.16 7.74
N PRO A 152 7.59 7.09 7.86
CA PRO A 152 8.49 7.95 7.09
C PRO A 152 8.37 7.77 5.57
N LEU A 153 8.16 6.55 5.06
CA LEU A 153 7.92 6.29 3.65
C LEU A 153 6.62 6.96 3.17
N VAL A 154 5.55 6.79 3.95
CA VAL A 154 4.24 7.40 3.66
C VAL A 154 4.34 8.93 3.71
N TYR A 155 5.03 9.48 4.72
CA TYR A 155 5.25 10.91 4.86
C TYR A 155 5.97 11.48 3.63
N ARG A 156 7.12 10.91 3.26
CA ARG A 156 7.86 11.38 2.08
C ARG A 156 7.03 11.26 0.82
N ARG A 157 6.37 10.14 0.62
CA ARG A 157 5.59 9.92 -0.61
C ARG A 157 4.40 10.85 -0.75
N LEU A 158 3.67 11.13 0.35
CA LEU A 158 2.40 11.87 0.29
C LEU A 158 2.54 13.36 0.58
N LEU A 159 3.56 13.78 1.33
CA LEU A 159 3.66 15.15 1.81
C LEU A 159 4.85 15.93 1.24
N THR A 160 6.01 15.30 1.06
CA THR A 160 7.21 16.03 0.61
C THR A 160 7.66 15.68 -0.80
N SER A 161 7.19 14.56 -1.35
CA SER A 161 7.60 14.05 -2.66
C SER A 161 9.12 13.82 -2.79
N GLU A 162 9.80 13.60 -1.66
CA GLU A 162 11.21 13.25 -1.63
C GLU A 162 11.43 11.79 -2.03
N PRO A 163 12.61 11.44 -2.58
CA PRO A 163 12.93 10.07 -2.98
C PRO A 163 12.83 9.07 -1.84
N LEU A 164 12.38 7.86 -2.17
CA LEU A 164 12.31 6.70 -1.27
C LEU A 164 13.47 5.74 -1.58
N ASP A 165 14.70 6.16 -1.28
CA ASP A 165 15.91 5.42 -1.59
C ASP A 165 16.27 4.35 -0.53
N GLU A 166 17.33 3.58 -0.81
CA GLU A 166 17.82 2.54 0.11
C GLU A 166 18.44 3.15 1.37
N GLU A 167 19.05 4.35 1.28
CA GLU A 167 19.65 5.04 2.42
C GLU A 167 18.57 5.42 3.44
N LEU A 168 17.44 5.95 2.98
CA LEU A 168 16.27 6.18 3.83
C LEU A 168 15.82 4.92 4.55
N CYS A 169 15.68 3.82 3.80
CA CYS A 169 15.22 2.56 4.40
C CYS A 169 16.19 2.04 5.46
N ALA A 170 17.50 2.13 5.21
CA ALA A 170 18.52 1.75 6.16
C ALA A 170 18.49 2.64 7.42
N HIS A 171 18.37 3.96 7.26
CA HIS A 171 18.23 4.90 8.37
C HIS A 171 16.99 4.63 9.25
N ILE A 172 15.84 4.40 8.62
CA ILE A 172 14.60 4.07 9.36
C ILE A 172 14.82 2.84 10.24
N VAL A 173 15.38 1.76 9.66
CA VAL A 173 15.63 0.51 10.37
C VAL A 173 16.64 0.69 11.49
N GLU A 174 17.74 1.39 11.25
CA GLU A 174 18.77 1.66 12.25
C GLU A 174 18.20 2.42 13.45
N HIS A 175 17.44 3.49 13.21
CA HIS A 175 16.79 4.26 14.28
C HIS A 175 15.78 3.42 15.06
N PHE A 176 14.98 2.61 14.39
CA PHE A 176 14.04 1.72 15.02
C PHE A 176 14.76 0.74 15.95
N LEU A 177 15.79 0.04 15.47
CA LEU A 177 16.53 -0.97 16.25
C LEU A 177 17.30 -0.36 17.42
N ARG A 178 17.90 0.82 17.27
CA ARG A 178 18.52 1.55 18.38
C ARG A 178 17.52 1.88 19.49
N GLY A 179 16.30 2.30 19.12
CA GLY A 179 15.23 2.59 20.05
C GLY A 179 14.84 1.37 20.88
N GLN A 180 14.79 0.18 20.26
CA GLN A 180 14.46 -1.06 20.96
C GLN A 180 15.56 -1.47 21.94
N SER A 181 16.83 -1.32 21.58
CA SER A 181 17.98 -1.64 22.45
C SER A 181 18.02 -0.76 23.71
N SER A 182 17.62 0.51 23.59
CA SER A 182 17.61 1.46 24.72
C SER A 182 16.49 1.18 25.73
N GLN A 183 15.40 0.54 25.32
CA GLN A 183 14.28 0.19 26.21
C GLN A 183 14.60 -0.99 27.14
N VAL A 184 15.48 -1.91 26.72
CA VAL A 184 15.92 -3.06 27.52
C VAL A 184 16.74 -2.62 28.73
N THR A 185 17.38 -1.46 28.68
CA THR A 185 18.29 -0.96 29.74
C THR A 185 17.60 -0.08 30.79
N ARG A 186 16.29 0.18 30.68
CA ARG A 186 15.56 1.02 31.64
C ARG A 186 14.75 0.17 32.61
N PRO A 187 15.23 -0.07 33.86
CA PRO A 187 14.42 -0.73 34.88
C PRO A 187 13.17 0.08 35.17
N LEU A 188 12.03 -0.59 35.25
CA LEU A 188 10.77 -0.04 35.75
C LEU A 188 11.01 0.57 37.14
N ARG A 189 10.81 1.89 37.26
CA ARG A 189 10.68 2.58 38.55
C ARG A 189 9.25 2.47 39.04
#